data_e2d9e62e350dfe76fcf730794034635c
#
_entry.id   e2d9e62e350dfe76fcf730794034635c
#
_cell.length_a   1.000
_cell.length_b   1.000
_cell.length_c   1.000
_cell.angle_alpha   90.00
_cell.angle_beta   90.00
_cell.angle_gamma   90.00
#
_symmetry.space_group_name_H-M   'P 1'
#
loop_
_entity.id
_entity.type
_entity.pdbx_description
1 polymer ?
#
loop_
_entity_poly.entity_id
_entity_poly.type
_entity_poly.pdbx_seq_one_letter_code
_entity_poly.pdbx_strand_id
1 'polypeptide(L)'
;MGEQSFFKSAGLLIKSRKEALGLWIWCSLVASLIVSRGFPPLQPALLSIAAFFFIATAVYTYNDVVDMEADKKNVFKSNRPLVSGQVSKSNAMKLIYISAILGLSISFLNNLPSFLLSLLYFTIFVLYSYPKIHLKKRFLVKESVISGGILVIGLSVCYAIIGTFSPMVFIGFMMFSIFAFFAMPTGFDSTDVDADKLQGVKSIASKLTLKRRLQLAITGMFIIMTITPFTYINFGYNMLLPILVVLGGLVFLRNLVPLMMSISPTVNNVDMAIIMKSRKTIVMFIFLISICLVIGSLNLSFFSP
;
A
#
# COMPACT_ATOMS: atom_id res chain seq x y z
N MET A 1 13.54 32.20 -13.01
CA MET A 1 14.13 30.90 -12.63
C MET A 1 14.14 30.04 -13.88
N GLY A 2 15.31 29.57 -14.33
CA GLY A 2 15.42 28.72 -15.52
C GLY A 2 14.65 27.41 -15.32
N GLU A 3 14.00 26.92 -16.36
CA GLU A 3 13.24 25.68 -16.33
C GLU A 3 14.17 24.53 -15.98
N GLN A 4 13.91 23.83 -14.87
CA GLN A 4 14.72 22.68 -14.48
C GLN A 4 14.63 21.59 -15.53
N SER A 5 15.74 20.90 -15.80
CA SER A 5 15.80 19.75 -16.69
C SER A 5 14.75 18.70 -16.27
N PHE A 6 14.14 18.04 -17.25
CA PHE A 6 13.13 16.99 -17.02
C PHE A 6 13.65 15.90 -16.08
N PHE A 7 14.87 15.39 -16.28
CA PHE A 7 15.44 14.33 -15.45
C PHE A 7 15.62 14.74 -13.99
N LYS A 8 16.04 15.98 -13.72
CA LYS A 8 16.14 16.51 -12.36
C LYS A 8 14.75 16.63 -11.71
N SER A 9 13.76 17.08 -12.46
CA SER A 9 12.36 17.17 -12.02
C SER A 9 11.78 15.79 -11.70
N ALA A 10 12.01 14.78 -12.54
CA ALA A 10 11.59 13.41 -12.33
C ALA A 10 12.22 12.82 -11.05
N GLY A 11 13.53 13.00 -10.86
CA GLY A 11 14.24 12.55 -9.66
C GLY A 11 13.67 13.15 -8.37
N LEU A 12 13.33 14.46 -8.37
CA LEU A 12 12.72 15.13 -7.21
C LEU A 12 11.31 14.56 -6.91
N LEU A 13 10.48 14.34 -7.93
CA LEU A 13 9.13 13.78 -7.77
C LEU A 13 9.18 12.34 -7.22
N ILE A 14 10.02 11.48 -7.80
CA ILE A 14 10.22 10.11 -7.33
C ILE A 14 10.73 10.10 -5.89
N LYS A 15 11.74 10.92 -5.56
CA LYS A 15 12.29 11.03 -4.21
C LYS A 15 11.23 11.47 -3.20
N SER A 16 10.33 12.38 -3.57
CA SER A 16 9.26 12.87 -2.69
C SER A 16 8.23 11.79 -2.34
N ARG A 17 8.13 10.73 -3.16
CA ARG A 17 7.18 9.61 -3.00
C ARG A 17 7.86 8.27 -2.69
N LYS A 18 9.14 8.28 -2.30
CA LYS A 18 9.94 7.06 -2.08
C LYS A 18 9.29 6.03 -1.16
N GLU A 19 8.62 6.46 -0.08
CA GLU A 19 7.95 5.53 0.86
C GLU A 19 6.77 4.81 0.21
N ALA A 20 5.93 5.56 -0.53
CA ALA A 20 4.79 4.98 -1.23
C ALA A 20 5.23 4.07 -2.39
N LEU A 21 6.19 4.52 -3.19
CA LEU A 21 6.76 3.72 -4.28
C LEU A 21 7.43 2.44 -3.75
N GLY A 22 8.18 2.57 -2.65
CA GLY A 22 8.81 1.44 -1.98
C GLY A 22 7.82 0.38 -1.53
N LEU A 23 6.64 0.78 -1.03
CA LEU A 23 5.60 -0.16 -0.63
C LEU A 23 5.08 -0.97 -1.82
N TRP A 24 4.83 -0.34 -2.97
CA TRP A 24 4.31 -1.04 -4.16
C TRP A 24 5.35 -1.95 -4.82
N ILE A 25 6.61 -1.52 -4.84
CA ILE A 25 7.75 -2.37 -5.22
C ILE A 25 7.83 -3.58 -4.29
N TRP A 26 7.70 -3.36 -2.98
CA TRP A 26 7.71 -4.43 -1.98
C TRP A 26 6.56 -5.41 -2.19
N CYS A 27 5.34 -4.93 -2.44
CA CYS A 27 4.20 -5.80 -2.76
C CYS A 27 4.48 -6.68 -3.98
N SER A 28 5.07 -6.12 -5.04
CA SER A 28 5.42 -6.88 -6.25
C SER A 28 6.50 -7.94 -5.97
N LEU A 29 7.51 -7.60 -5.17
CA LEU A 29 8.55 -8.55 -4.74
C LEU A 29 7.95 -9.69 -3.91
N VAL A 30 7.14 -9.36 -2.90
CA VAL A 30 6.46 -10.34 -2.04
C VAL A 30 5.57 -11.27 -2.87
N ALA A 31 4.81 -10.74 -3.83
CA ALA A 31 4.00 -11.55 -4.72
C ALA A 31 4.85 -12.53 -5.55
N SER A 32 5.97 -12.04 -6.09
CA SER A 32 6.91 -12.87 -6.85
C SER A 32 7.47 -14.01 -6.00
N LEU A 33 7.84 -13.74 -4.76
CA LEU A 33 8.35 -14.76 -3.83
C LEU A 33 7.29 -15.79 -3.44
N ILE A 34 6.06 -15.36 -3.16
CA ILE A 34 4.96 -16.25 -2.77
C ILE A 34 4.59 -17.18 -3.93
N VAL A 35 4.35 -16.65 -5.13
CA VAL A 35 3.90 -17.44 -6.27
C VAL A 35 4.94 -18.49 -6.69
N SER A 36 6.22 -18.18 -6.49
CA SER A 36 7.36 -19.03 -6.86
C SER A 36 7.94 -19.82 -5.68
N ARG A 37 7.27 -19.82 -4.54
CA ARG A 37 7.72 -20.52 -3.31
C ARG A 37 9.18 -20.17 -2.93
N GLY A 38 9.53 -18.88 -3.03
CA GLY A 38 10.83 -18.34 -2.66
C GLY A 38 11.83 -18.11 -3.80
N PHE A 39 11.65 -18.75 -4.96
CA PHE A 39 12.60 -18.70 -6.08
C PHE A 39 11.95 -18.21 -7.38
N PRO A 40 11.66 -16.90 -7.51
CA PRO A 40 10.99 -16.38 -8.69
C PRO A 40 11.88 -16.41 -9.93
N PRO A 41 11.32 -16.74 -11.11
CA PRO A 41 12.01 -16.54 -12.38
C PRO A 41 12.34 -15.06 -12.54
N LEU A 42 13.62 -14.77 -12.77
CA LEU A 42 14.17 -13.42 -12.63
C LEU A 42 13.51 -12.40 -13.58
N GLN A 43 13.33 -12.80 -14.85
CA GLN A 43 12.81 -11.89 -15.88
C GLN A 43 11.37 -11.41 -15.58
N PRO A 44 10.34 -12.27 -15.41
CA PRO A 44 8.99 -11.78 -15.14
C PRO A 44 8.86 -11.11 -13.78
N ALA A 45 9.67 -11.48 -12.77
CA ALA A 45 9.69 -10.81 -11.48
C ALA A 45 10.21 -9.37 -11.62
N LEU A 46 11.35 -9.16 -12.29
CA LEU A 46 11.92 -7.83 -12.51
C LEU A 46 11.00 -6.96 -13.39
N LEU A 47 10.41 -7.53 -14.44
CA LEU A 47 9.44 -6.80 -15.27
C LEU A 47 8.22 -6.37 -14.45
N SER A 48 7.68 -7.23 -13.56
CA SER A 48 6.55 -6.90 -12.71
C SER A 48 6.90 -5.78 -11.71
N ILE A 49 8.07 -5.86 -11.08
CA ILE A 49 8.56 -4.80 -10.17
C ILE A 49 8.71 -3.47 -10.92
N ALA A 50 9.32 -3.49 -12.11
CA ALA A 50 9.49 -2.30 -12.94
C ALA A 50 8.15 -1.73 -13.40
N ALA A 51 7.20 -2.58 -13.82
CA ALA A 51 5.86 -2.17 -14.23
C ALA A 51 5.16 -1.40 -13.10
N PHE A 52 5.10 -1.96 -11.89
CA PHE A 52 4.44 -1.30 -10.76
C PHE A 52 5.21 -0.10 -10.22
N PHE A 53 6.54 -0.04 -10.33
CA PHE A 53 7.31 1.17 -10.06
C PHE A 53 6.86 2.31 -10.98
N PHE A 54 6.76 2.09 -12.27
CA PHE A 54 6.36 3.12 -13.22
C PHE A 54 4.87 3.47 -13.09
N ILE A 55 3.97 2.50 -12.96
CA ILE A 55 2.55 2.76 -12.77
C ILE A 55 2.31 3.56 -11.49
N ALA A 56 2.93 3.17 -10.38
CA ALA A 56 2.85 3.90 -9.12
C ALA A 56 3.41 5.32 -9.25
N THR A 57 4.54 5.51 -9.94
CA THR A 57 5.10 6.84 -10.22
C THR A 57 4.09 7.71 -10.97
N ALA A 58 3.41 7.15 -11.99
CA ALA A 58 2.40 7.89 -12.74
C ALA A 58 1.22 8.31 -11.87
N VAL A 59 0.62 7.38 -11.11
CA VAL A 59 -0.60 7.67 -10.32
C VAL A 59 -0.33 8.58 -9.12
N TYR A 60 0.83 8.46 -8.46
CA TYR A 60 1.19 9.37 -7.37
C TYR A 60 1.57 10.76 -7.86
N THR A 61 2.28 10.87 -8.99
CA THR A 61 2.57 12.18 -9.60
C THR A 61 1.27 12.84 -10.07
N TYR A 62 0.32 12.07 -10.64
CA TYR A 62 -0.99 12.58 -11.01
C TYR A 62 -1.76 13.09 -9.78
N ASN A 63 -1.76 12.33 -8.68
CA ASN A 63 -2.35 12.79 -7.42
C ASN A 63 -1.73 14.11 -6.93
N ASP A 64 -0.40 14.26 -7.02
CA ASP A 64 0.28 15.49 -6.61
C ASP A 64 -0.10 16.69 -7.50
N VAL A 65 -0.30 16.46 -8.80
CA VAL A 65 -0.76 17.51 -9.73
C VAL A 65 -2.19 17.95 -9.40
N VAL A 66 -3.07 16.99 -9.14
CA VAL A 66 -4.48 17.29 -8.81
C VAL A 66 -4.61 17.99 -7.46
N ASP A 67 -3.83 17.57 -6.46
CA ASP A 67 -3.90 18.10 -5.11
C ASP A 67 -3.04 19.35 -4.87
N MET A 68 -2.29 19.81 -5.86
CA MET A 68 -1.28 20.88 -5.71
C MET A 68 -1.81 22.12 -4.97
N GLU A 69 -2.97 22.63 -5.36
CA GLU A 69 -3.54 23.84 -4.75
C GLU A 69 -4.03 23.60 -3.32
N ALA A 70 -4.52 22.40 -3.02
CA ALA A 70 -4.94 22.02 -1.69
C ALA A 70 -3.72 21.77 -0.76
N ASP A 71 -2.68 21.17 -1.31
CA ASP A 71 -1.43 20.88 -0.58
C ASP A 71 -0.64 22.15 -0.21
N LYS A 72 -0.78 23.27 -0.95
CA LYS A 72 -0.24 24.58 -0.58
C LYS A 72 -0.72 25.07 0.79
N LYS A 73 -1.93 24.66 1.19
CA LYS A 73 -2.54 25.01 2.49
C LYS A 73 -2.09 24.11 3.64
N ASN A 74 -1.35 23.04 3.33
CA ASN A 74 -0.89 22.06 4.31
C ASN A 74 0.60 22.26 4.63
N VAL A 75 0.91 22.66 5.86
CA VAL A 75 2.29 22.92 6.33
C VAL A 75 3.21 21.70 6.13
N PHE A 76 2.70 20.50 6.35
CA PHE A 76 3.49 19.25 6.19
C PHE A 76 3.79 18.91 4.72
N LYS A 77 3.05 19.51 3.77
CA LYS A 77 3.20 19.25 2.33
C LYS A 77 3.81 20.43 1.56
N SER A 78 4.08 21.53 2.23
CA SER A 78 4.65 22.76 1.62
C SER A 78 5.98 22.52 0.89
N ASN A 79 6.77 21.56 1.35
CA ASN A 79 8.06 21.19 0.76
C ASN A 79 7.96 20.23 -0.44
N ARG A 80 6.74 19.80 -0.84
CA ARG A 80 6.60 18.97 -2.04
C ARG A 80 7.08 19.70 -3.29
N PRO A 81 7.79 19.03 -4.21
CA PRO A 81 8.42 19.70 -5.36
C PRO A 81 7.46 20.50 -6.25
N LEU A 82 6.21 20.04 -6.41
CA LEU A 82 5.18 20.78 -7.16
C LEU A 82 4.64 21.97 -6.36
N VAL A 83 4.42 21.80 -5.06
CA VAL A 83 3.88 22.83 -4.16
C VAL A 83 4.87 23.99 -3.99
N SER A 84 6.14 23.66 -3.79
CA SER A 84 7.24 24.62 -3.63
C SER A 84 7.70 25.29 -4.93
N GLY A 85 7.17 24.88 -6.09
CA GLY A 85 7.57 25.41 -7.39
C GLY A 85 8.92 24.89 -7.89
N GLN A 86 9.55 23.92 -7.21
CA GLN A 86 10.80 23.31 -7.67
C GLN A 86 10.61 22.50 -8.97
N VAL A 87 9.42 22.00 -9.23
CA VAL A 87 9.08 21.26 -10.44
C VAL A 87 7.88 21.90 -11.12
N SER A 88 7.97 22.11 -12.43
CA SER A 88 6.86 22.64 -13.23
C SER A 88 5.78 21.57 -13.43
N LYS A 89 4.53 22.03 -13.53
CA LYS A 89 3.40 21.14 -13.87
C LYS A 89 3.61 20.43 -15.20
N SER A 90 4.24 21.08 -16.18
CA SER A 90 4.58 20.50 -17.49
C SER A 90 5.50 19.28 -17.34
N ASN A 91 6.59 19.40 -16.56
CA ASN A 91 7.51 18.28 -16.32
C ASN A 91 6.82 17.13 -15.54
N ALA A 92 5.93 17.45 -14.59
CA ALA A 92 5.16 16.45 -13.90
C ALA A 92 4.21 15.70 -14.86
N MET A 93 3.51 16.40 -15.74
CA MET A 93 2.65 15.77 -16.77
C MET A 93 3.45 14.87 -17.71
N LYS A 94 4.62 15.31 -18.17
CA LYS A 94 5.51 14.46 -18.98
C LYS A 94 5.89 13.17 -18.22
N LEU A 95 6.24 13.27 -16.92
CA LEU A 95 6.57 12.10 -16.10
C LEU A 95 5.37 11.15 -15.98
N ILE A 96 4.15 11.68 -15.79
CA ILE A 96 2.93 10.87 -15.71
C ILE A 96 2.75 10.05 -17.00
N TYR A 97 2.80 10.69 -18.17
CA TYR A 97 2.58 10.01 -19.44
C TYR A 97 3.68 8.98 -19.73
N ILE A 98 4.95 9.36 -19.57
CA ILE A 98 6.08 8.44 -19.79
C ILE A 98 6.00 7.24 -18.86
N SER A 99 5.76 7.47 -17.57
CA SER A 99 5.67 6.39 -16.59
C SER A 99 4.44 5.50 -16.82
N ALA A 100 3.28 6.05 -17.17
CA ALA A 100 2.09 5.26 -17.49
C ALA A 100 2.32 4.36 -18.71
N ILE A 101 2.87 4.91 -19.79
CA ILE A 101 3.18 4.15 -21.00
C ILE A 101 4.20 3.06 -20.70
N LEU A 102 5.33 3.39 -20.06
CA LEU A 102 6.37 2.40 -19.71
C LEU A 102 5.81 1.30 -18.83
N GLY A 103 5.11 1.65 -17.75
CA GLY A 103 4.59 0.66 -16.80
C GLY A 103 3.58 -0.29 -17.43
N LEU A 104 2.63 0.21 -18.21
CA LEU A 104 1.64 -0.61 -18.90
C LEU A 104 2.28 -1.44 -20.02
N SER A 105 3.21 -0.88 -20.79
CA SER A 105 3.94 -1.64 -21.84
C SER A 105 4.77 -2.77 -21.23
N ILE A 106 5.49 -2.52 -20.13
CA ILE A 106 6.26 -3.56 -19.43
C ILE A 106 5.32 -4.65 -18.90
N SER A 107 4.16 -4.28 -18.36
CA SER A 107 3.18 -5.27 -17.89
C SER A 107 2.62 -6.11 -19.06
N PHE A 108 2.42 -5.51 -20.23
CA PHE A 108 2.00 -6.22 -21.44
C PHE A 108 3.06 -7.21 -21.94
N LEU A 109 4.35 -6.91 -21.78
CA LEU A 109 5.44 -7.83 -22.13
C LEU A 109 5.42 -9.11 -21.28
N ASN A 110 4.85 -9.10 -20.08
CA ASN A 110 4.64 -10.32 -19.30
C ASN A 110 3.55 -11.19 -19.94
N ASN A 111 2.32 -10.71 -19.96
CA ASN A 111 1.19 -11.34 -20.65
C ASN A 111 -0.07 -10.45 -20.56
N LEU A 112 -1.10 -10.80 -21.33
CA LEU A 112 -2.37 -10.05 -21.37
C LEU A 112 -3.11 -9.99 -20.02
N PRO A 113 -3.28 -11.06 -19.23
CA PRO A 113 -3.93 -10.98 -17.91
C PRO A 113 -3.20 -10.04 -16.94
N SER A 114 -1.87 -10.09 -16.86
CA SER A 114 -1.07 -9.19 -16.05
C SER A 114 -1.26 -7.73 -16.48
N PHE A 115 -1.27 -7.46 -17.80
CA PHE A 115 -1.56 -6.14 -18.35
C PHE A 115 -2.94 -5.64 -17.95
N LEU A 116 -4.00 -6.45 -18.10
CA LEU A 116 -5.36 -6.05 -17.75
C LEU A 116 -5.52 -5.72 -16.27
N LEU A 117 -4.90 -6.48 -15.37
CA LEU A 117 -4.88 -6.19 -13.93
C LEU A 117 -4.08 -4.91 -13.63
N SER A 118 -2.96 -4.69 -14.30
CA SER A 118 -2.18 -3.46 -14.16
C SER A 118 -2.93 -2.24 -14.69
N LEU A 119 -3.68 -2.38 -15.78
CA LEU A 119 -4.55 -1.36 -16.32
C LEU A 119 -5.71 -1.06 -15.37
N LEU A 120 -6.31 -2.10 -14.76
CA LEU A 120 -7.33 -1.95 -13.72
C LEU A 120 -6.79 -1.14 -12.54
N TYR A 121 -5.59 -1.50 -12.02
CA TYR A 121 -4.92 -0.76 -10.96
C TYR A 121 -4.71 0.70 -11.35
N PHE A 122 -4.10 0.96 -12.51
CA PHE A 122 -3.86 2.32 -13.01
C PHE A 122 -5.16 3.12 -13.09
N THR A 123 -6.21 2.55 -13.68
CA THR A 123 -7.51 3.21 -13.86
C THR A 123 -8.15 3.57 -12.52
N ILE A 124 -8.20 2.63 -11.57
CA ILE A 124 -8.79 2.87 -10.24
C ILE A 124 -8.04 3.98 -9.50
N PHE A 125 -6.69 3.99 -9.56
CA PHE A 125 -5.89 5.02 -8.88
C PHE A 125 -5.93 6.39 -9.59
N VAL A 126 -6.15 6.43 -10.90
CA VAL A 126 -6.48 7.68 -11.60
C VAL A 126 -7.84 8.20 -11.14
N LEU A 127 -8.88 7.35 -11.11
CA LEU A 127 -10.23 7.71 -10.64
C LEU A 127 -10.24 8.11 -9.16
N TYR A 128 -9.34 7.56 -8.37
CA TYR A 128 -9.13 7.92 -6.96
C TYR A 128 -8.87 9.41 -6.78
N SER A 129 -8.08 10.02 -7.68
CA SER A 129 -7.72 11.44 -7.63
C SER A 129 -8.50 12.30 -8.62
N TYR A 130 -9.15 11.72 -9.66
CA TYR A 130 -9.80 12.47 -10.73
C TYR A 130 -10.89 13.42 -10.21
N PRO A 131 -10.84 14.75 -10.49
CA PRO A 131 -11.65 15.76 -9.80
C PRO A 131 -13.17 15.56 -9.89
N LYS A 132 -13.70 14.98 -10.99
CA LYS A 132 -15.14 14.75 -11.15
C LYS A 132 -15.64 13.54 -10.37
N ILE A 133 -14.81 12.53 -10.12
CA ILE A 133 -15.17 11.27 -9.45
C ILE A 133 -14.66 11.25 -8.01
N HIS A 134 -13.38 11.58 -7.80
CA HIS A 134 -12.72 11.83 -6.53
C HIS A 134 -13.00 10.73 -5.49
N LEU A 135 -12.71 9.47 -5.83
CA LEU A 135 -13.02 8.31 -4.97
C LEU A 135 -12.48 8.46 -3.55
N LYS A 136 -11.31 9.11 -3.37
CA LYS A 136 -10.70 9.35 -2.06
C LYS A 136 -11.55 10.19 -1.11
N LYS A 137 -12.52 10.95 -1.61
CA LYS A 137 -13.45 11.74 -0.77
C LYS A 137 -14.62 10.93 -0.21
N ARG A 138 -14.81 9.69 -0.68
CA ARG A 138 -15.92 8.84 -0.28
C ARG A 138 -15.52 7.96 0.90
N PHE A 139 -16.37 7.90 1.92
CA PHE A 139 -16.15 7.09 3.12
C PHE A 139 -16.00 5.60 2.76
N LEU A 140 -15.01 4.94 3.33
CA LEU A 140 -14.55 3.57 3.09
C LEU A 140 -13.96 3.32 1.70
N VAL A 141 -14.27 4.13 0.69
CA VAL A 141 -13.76 3.92 -0.67
C VAL A 141 -12.26 4.21 -0.74
N LYS A 142 -11.78 5.23 0.00
CA LYS A 142 -10.35 5.53 0.11
C LYS A 142 -9.56 4.30 0.56
N GLU A 143 -9.97 3.71 1.66
CA GLU A 143 -9.30 2.56 2.27
C GLU A 143 -9.43 1.31 1.39
N SER A 144 -10.61 1.09 0.79
CA SER A 144 -10.85 -0.04 -0.12
C SER A 144 -10.00 0.03 -1.39
N VAL A 145 -9.80 1.22 -1.96
CA VAL A 145 -8.95 1.39 -3.15
C VAL A 145 -7.50 1.09 -2.83
N ILE A 146 -6.98 1.60 -1.71
CA ILE A 146 -5.59 1.39 -1.34
C ILE A 146 -5.34 -0.08 -0.99
N SER A 147 -6.17 -0.68 -0.14
CA SER A 147 -6.03 -2.08 0.25
C SER A 147 -6.31 -3.04 -0.93
N GLY A 148 -7.34 -2.76 -1.74
CA GLY A 148 -7.63 -3.53 -2.96
C GLY A 148 -6.51 -3.47 -3.99
N GLY A 149 -5.79 -2.34 -4.07
CA GLY A 149 -4.59 -2.20 -4.90
C GLY A 149 -3.51 -3.24 -4.56
N ILE A 150 -3.34 -3.58 -3.29
CA ILE A 150 -2.43 -4.65 -2.84
C ILE A 150 -2.81 -5.99 -3.48
N LEU A 151 -4.10 -6.35 -3.43
CA LEU A 151 -4.60 -7.60 -4.01
C LEU A 151 -4.43 -7.62 -5.54
N VAL A 152 -4.74 -6.51 -6.22
CA VAL A 152 -4.59 -6.42 -7.68
C VAL A 152 -3.13 -6.59 -8.11
N ILE A 153 -2.18 -6.02 -7.38
CA ILE A 153 -0.74 -6.24 -7.63
C ILE A 153 -0.39 -7.71 -7.45
N GLY A 154 -0.81 -8.33 -6.35
CA GLY A 154 -0.55 -9.75 -6.10
C GLY A 154 -1.02 -10.64 -7.25
N LEU A 155 -2.24 -10.42 -7.73
CA LEU A 155 -2.80 -11.15 -8.85
C LEU A 155 -2.10 -10.85 -10.19
N SER A 156 -1.77 -9.58 -10.47
CA SER A 156 -1.05 -9.22 -11.68
C SER A 156 0.32 -9.90 -11.77
N VAL A 157 1.07 -9.90 -10.67
CA VAL A 157 2.37 -10.59 -10.58
C VAL A 157 2.20 -12.10 -10.67
N CYS A 158 1.14 -12.66 -10.07
CA CYS A 158 0.83 -14.08 -10.18
C CYS A 158 0.67 -14.49 -11.65
N TYR A 159 -0.18 -13.78 -12.40
CA TYR A 159 -0.36 -14.04 -13.82
C TYR A 159 0.93 -13.80 -14.64
N ALA A 160 1.72 -12.79 -14.28
CA ALA A 160 3.00 -12.53 -14.95
C ALA A 160 3.98 -13.71 -14.86
N ILE A 161 4.00 -14.40 -13.70
CA ILE A 161 4.99 -15.44 -13.41
C ILE A 161 4.53 -16.83 -13.83
N ILE A 162 3.29 -17.22 -13.51
CA ILE A 162 2.78 -18.57 -13.77
C ILE A 162 1.68 -18.65 -14.85
N GLY A 163 1.24 -17.51 -15.37
CA GLY A 163 0.23 -17.44 -16.44
C GLY A 163 -1.20 -17.81 -16.02
N THR A 164 -1.42 -18.22 -14.75
CA THR A 164 -2.71 -18.70 -14.26
C THR A 164 -3.04 -18.10 -12.88
N PHE A 165 -4.27 -18.30 -12.43
CA PHE A 165 -4.70 -17.94 -11.07
C PHE A 165 -4.09 -18.90 -10.03
N SER A 166 -3.58 -18.34 -8.92
CA SER A 166 -3.14 -19.10 -7.75
C SER A 166 -4.01 -18.78 -6.53
N PRO A 167 -4.75 -19.76 -5.97
CA PRO A 167 -5.49 -19.57 -4.73
C PRO A 167 -4.59 -19.15 -3.56
N MET A 168 -3.35 -19.66 -3.50
CA MET A 168 -2.37 -19.30 -2.48
C MET A 168 -2.04 -17.79 -2.52
N VAL A 169 -1.74 -17.25 -3.72
CA VAL A 169 -1.45 -15.82 -3.88
C VAL A 169 -2.70 -14.98 -3.58
N PHE A 170 -3.86 -15.40 -4.08
CA PHE A 170 -5.11 -14.69 -3.84
C PHE A 170 -5.41 -14.57 -2.34
N ILE A 171 -5.41 -15.67 -1.59
CA ILE A 171 -5.74 -15.65 -0.17
C ILE A 171 -4.68 -14.90 0.66
N GLY A 172 -3.39 -15.05 0.34
CA GLY A 172 -2.30 -14.32 1.00
C GLY A 172 -2.42 -12.82 0.81
N PHE A 173 -2.67 -12.37 -0.41
CA PHE A 173 -2.86 -10.94 -0.70
C PHE A 173 -4.22 -10.42 -0.20
N MET A 174 -5.25 -11.25 -0.12
CA MET A 174 -6.51 -10.93 0.55
C MET A 174 -6.28 -10.66 2.04
N MET A 175 -5.55 -11.54 2.74
CA MET A 175 -5.20 -11.34 4.16
C MET A 175 -4.39 -10.07 4.36
N PHE A 176 -3.40 -9.83 3.49
CA PHE A 176 -2.60 -8.60 3.52
C PHE A 176 -3.45 -7.35 3.29
N SER A 177 -4.38 -7.40 2.33
CA SER A 177 -5.33 -6.32 2.04
C SER A 177 -6.30 -6.06 3.19
N ILE A 178 -6.82 -7.10 3.83
CA ILE A 178 -7.68 -6.98 5.02
C ILE A 178 -6.93 -6.28 6.15
N PHE A 179 -5.71 -6.73 6.47
CA PHE A 179 -4.92 -6.07 7.49
C PHE A 179 -4.63 -4.61 7.13
N ALA A 180 -4.24 -4.34 5.89
CA ALA A 180 -3.97 -2.99 5.42
C ALA A 180 -5.21 -2.08 5.53
N PHE A 181 -6.38 -2.57 5.16
CA PHE A 181 -7.64 -1.82 5.28
C PHE A 181 -7.90 -1.32 6.71
N PHE A 182 -7.69 -2.18 7.69
CA PHE A 182 -7.92 -1.84 9.11
C PHE A 182 -6.77 -1.04 9.74
N ALA A 183 -5.54 -1.26 9.31
CA ALA A 183 -4.34 -0.72 9.94
C ALA A 183 -3.87 0.62 9.32
N MET A 184 -4.00 0.81 8.00
CA MET A 184 -3.54 2.02 7.30
C MET A 184 -4.12 3.33 7.82
N PRO A 185 -5.41 3.43 8.23
CA PRO A 185 -5.95 4.67 8.78
C PRO A 185 -5.21 5.19 10.01
N THR A 186 -4.57 4.29 10.78
CA THR A 186 -3.72 4.67 11.91
C THR A 186 -2.25 4.80 11.52
N GLY A 187 -1.77 3.98 10.57
CA GLY A 187 -0.38 3.96 10.14
C GLY A 187 -0.01 5.13 9.25
N PHE A 188 -0.62 5.19 8.07
CA PHE A 188 -0.22 6.14 7.03
C PHE A 188 -1.04 7.44 7.02
N ASP A 189 -2.33 7.37 7.35
CA ASP A 189 -3.22 8.54 7.26
C ASP A 189 -3.19 9.43 8.50
N SER A 190 -2.51 9.04 9.58
CA SER A 190 -2.54 9.77 10.85
C SER A 190 -2.01 11.20 10.76
N THR A 191 -1.09 11.47 9.85
CA THR A 191 -0.51 12.80 9.61
C THR A 191 -1.34 13.68 8.67
N ASP A 192 -2.31 13.09 7.97
CA ASP A 192 -3.10 13.78 6.96
C ASP A 192 -4.52 14.13 7.45
N VAL A 193 -4.88 13.75 8.69
CA VAL A 193 -6.26 13.88 9.24
C VAL A 193 -6.83 15.28 9.11
N ASP A 194 -6.07 16.30 9.52
CA ASP A 194 -6.56 17.68 9.51
C ASP A 194 -6.64 18.24 8.09
N ALA A 195 -5.66 17.90 7.24
CA ALA A 195 -5.69 18.27 5.83
C ALA A 195 -6.85 17.60 5.09
N ASP A 196 -7.09 16.31 5.35
CA ASP A 196 -8.22 15.55 4.80
C ASP A 196 -9.57 16.18 5.22
N LYS A 197 -9.72 16.58 6.47
CA LYS A 197 -10.93 17.26 6.96
C LYS A 197 -11.17 18.59 6.23
N LEU A 198 -10.13 19.42 6.08
CA LEU A 198 -10.21 20.71 5.37
C LEU A 198 -10.58 20.53 3.88
N GLN A 199 -10.18 19.43 3.27
CA GLN A 199 -10.49 19.09 1.87
C GLN A 199 -11.83 18.35 1.70
N GLY A 200 -12.56 18.10 2.81
CA GLY A 200 -13.82 17.35 2.78
C GLY A 200 -13.67 15.86 2.49
N VAL A 201 -12.48 15.30 2.73
CA VAL A 201 -12.21 13.85 2.57
C VAL A 201 -12.85 13.09 3.73
N LYS A 202 -13.72 12.14 3.40
CA LYS A 202 -14.45 11.31 4.37
C LYS A 202 -13.73 9.94 4.50
N SER A 203 -12.54 9.93 5.07
CA SER A 203 -11.80 8.69 5.36
C SER A 203 -12.11 8.15 6.77
N ILE A 204 -11.73 6.91 7.06
CA ILE A 204 -11.75 6.36 8.42
C ILE A 204 -10.92 7.25 9.34
N ALA A 205 -9.75 7.71 8.88
CA ALA A 205 -8.87 8.57 9.66
C ALA A 205 -9.49 9.93 10.00
N SER A 206 -10.29 10.52 9.09
CA SER A 206 -10.95 11.82 9.31
C SER A 206 -12.23 11.71 10.18
N LYS A 207 -12.87 10.53 10.21
CA LYS A 207 -14.14 10.30 10.90
C LYS A 207 -14.01 9.66 12.27
N LEU A 208 -12.99 8.85 12.51
CA LEU A 208 -12.81 8.13 13.76
C LEU A 208 -11.70 8.74 14.61
N THR A 209 -11.89 8.70 15.93
CA THR A 209 -10.84 9.05 16.91
C THR A 209 -9.67 8.09 16.79
N LEU A 210 -8.46 8.51 17.24
CA LEU A 210 -7.28 7.63 17.23
C LEU A 210 -7.54 6.33 17.99
N LYS A 211 -8.23 6.38 19.13
CA LYS A 211 -8.59 5.20 19.93
C LYS A 211 -9.39 4.19 19.10
N ARG A 212 -10.43 4.63 18.37
CA ARG A 212 -11.24 3.76 17.51
C ARG A 212 -10.45 3.22 16.32
N ARG A 213 -9.54 4.00 15.76
CA ARG A 213 -8.64 3.53 14.68
C ARG A 213 -7.66 2.45 15.17
N LEU A 214 -7.15 2.58 16.40
CA LEU A 214 -6.34 1.54 17.04
C LEU A 214 -7.14 0.26 17.28
N GLN A 215 -8.41 0.38 17.72
CA GLN A 215 -9.32 -0.76 17.86
C GLN A 215 -9.51 -1.47 16.50
N LEU A 216 -9.73 -0.73 15.42
CA LEU A 216 -9.83 -1.31 14.07
C LEU A 216 -8.54 -2.07 13.67
N ALA A 217 -7.36 -1.49 13.90
CA ALA A 217 -6.10 -2.17 13.60
C ALA A 217 -5.93 -3.46 14.40
N ILE A 218 -6.32 -3.46 15.68
CA ILE A 218 -6.35 -4.65 16.55
C ILE A 218 -7.34 -5.68 15.99
N THR A 219 -8.55 -5.26 15.60
CA THR A 219 -9.56 -6.15 14.99
C THR A 219 -9.02 -6.79 13.70
N GLY A 220 -8.39 -6.01 12.82
CA GLY A 220 -7.76 -6.52 11.61
C GLY A 220 -6.70 -7.60 11.91
N MET A 221 -5.89 -7.40 12.95
CA MET A 221 -4.92 -8.41 13.39
C MET A 221 -5.61 -9.69 13.88
N PHE A 222 -6.66 -9.59 14.70
CA PHE A 222 -7.41 -10.77 15.15
C PHE A 222 -8.03 -11.54 13.98
N ILE A 223 -8.57 -10.85 12.97
CA ILE A 223 -9.14 -11.49 11.78
C ILE A 223 -8.08 -12.36 11.09
N ILE A 224 -6.88 -11.81 10.83
CA ILE A 224 -5.84 -12.60 10.15
C ILE A 224 -5.27 -13.71 11.03
N MET A 225 -5.13 -13.51 12.34
CA MET A 225 -4.72 -14.58 13.26
C MET A 225 -5.73 -15.74 13.25
N THR A 226 -7.01 -15.45 13.12
CA THR A 226 -8.07 -16.48 13.07
C THR A 226 -8.12 -17.20 11.72
N ILE A 227 -7.85 -16.48 10.60
CA ILE A 227 -7.95 -17.07 9.25
C ILE A 227 -6.71 -17.93 8.92
N THR A 228 -5.52 -17.58 9.41
CA THR A 228 -4.28 -18.25 8.99
C THR A 228 -4.21 -19.74 9.25
N PRO A 229 -4.77 -20.33 10.36
CA PRO A 229 -4.82 -21.80 10.53
C PRO A 229 -5.59 -22.52 9.42
N PHE A 230 -6.61 -21.91 8.86
CA PHE A 230 -7.38 -22.47 7.74
C PHE A 230 -6.67 -22.27 6.39
N THR A 231 -5.88 -21.20 6.25
CA THR A 231 -5.19 -20.91 4.98
C THR A 231 -4.04 -21.86 4.73
N TYR A 232 -3.30 -22.29 5.75
CA TYR A 232 -2.20 -23.23 5.52
C TYR A 232 -2.68 -24.61 5.08
N ILE A 233 -3.77 -25.10 5.66
CA ILE A 233 -4.34 -26.42 5.31
C ILE A 233 -4.90 -26.43 3.89
N ASN A 234 -5.67 -25.39 3.51
CA ASN A 234 -6.50 -25.42 2.31
C ASN A 234 -5.87 -24.76 1.09
N PHE A 235 -4.85 -23.89 1.26
CA PHE A 235 -4.32 -23.06 0.18
C PHE A 235 -2.82 -23.25 -0.09
N GLY A 236 -2.21 -24.31 0.47
CA GLY A 236 -0.84 -24.71 0.17
C GLY A 236 0.24 -23.90 0.86
N TYR A 237 -0.10 -23.19 1.92
CA TYR A 237 0.88 -22.61 2.85
C TYR A 237 1.40 -23.70 3.79
N ASN A 238 2.61 -23.54 4.34
CA ASN A 238 3.15 -24.39 5.38
C ASN A 238 2.71 -23.94 6.79
N MET A 239 2.89 -24.79 7.80
CA MET A 239 2.45 -24.54 9.19
C MET A 239 3.17 -23.37 9.87
N LEU A 240 4.29 -22.87 9.30
CA LEU A 240 4.97 -21.69 9.85
C LEU A 240 4.12 -20.43 9.67
N LEU A 241 3.24 -20.37 8.66
CA LEU A 241 2.37 -19.20 8.47
C LEU A 241 1.52 -18.89 9.71
N PRO A 242 0.64 -19.80 10.19
CA PRO A 242 -0.19 -19.51 11.37
C PRO A 242 0.66 -19.29 12.63
N ILE A 243 1.75 -20.02 12.81
CA ILE A 243 2.65 -19.85 13.97
C ILE A 243 3.22 -18.43 13.99
N LEU A 244 3.82 -17.98 12.87
CA LEU A 244 4.46 -16.68 12.79
C LEU A 244 3.45 -15.52 12.86
N VAL A 245 2.28 -15.68 12.24
CA VAL A 245 1.22 -14.67 12.29
C VAL A 245 0.63 -14.56 13.70
N VAL A 246 0.43 -15.67 14.42
CA VAL A 246 -0.05 -15.63 15.81
C VAL A 246 1.00 -15.02 16.72
N LEU A 247 2.25 -15.45 16.66
CA LEU A 247 3.34 -14.88 17.47
C LEU A 247 3.53 -13.39 17.17
N GLY A 248 3.58 -13.02 15.88
CA GLY A 248 3.63 -11.62 15.46
C GLY A 248 2.43 -10.82 15.96
N GLY A 249 1.22 -11.38 15.84
CA GLY A 249 -0.01 -10.78 16.34
C GLY A 249 0.01 -10.53 17.85
N LEU A 250 0.51 -11.46 18.65
CA LEU A 250 0.69 -11.26 20.11
C LEU A 250 1.65 -10.10 20.39
N VAL A 251 2.76 -10.00 19.65
CA VAL A 251 3.69 -8.86 19.77
C VAL A 251 3.03 -7.55 19.33
N PHE A 252 2.21 -7.57 18.27
CA PHE A 252 1.42 -6.42 17.85
C PHE A 252 0.47 -5.94 18.94
N LEU A 253 -0.30 -6.85 19.53
CA LEU A 253 -1.24 -6.54 20.61
C LEU A 253 -0.52 -5.99 21.82
N ARG A 254 0.60 -6.61 22.23
CA ARG A 254 1.45 -6.11 23.34
C ARG A 254 1.90 -4.67 23.14
N ASN A 255 2.15 -4.24 21.90
CA ASN A 255 2.57 -2.88 21.59
C ASN A 255 1.41 -1.89 21.46
N LEU A 256 0.29 -2.30 20.83
CA LEU A 256 -0.81 -1.38 20.55
C LEU A 256 -1.83 -1.23 21.67
N VAL A 257 -2.13 -2.31 22.42
CA VAL A 257 -3.15 -2.27 23.47
C VAL A 257 -2.82 -1.25 24.57
N PRO A 258 -1.59 -1.18 25.11
CA PRO A 258 -1.24 -0.16 26.10
C PRO A 258 -1.36 1.26 25.54
N LEU A 259 -0.96 1.49 24.26
CA LEU A 259 -1.12 2.79 23.61
C LEU A 259 -2.59 3.18 23.48
N MET A 260 -3.45 2.23 23.11
CA MET A 260 -4.90 2.47 23.03
C MET A 260 -5.50 2.79 24.41
N MET A 261 -5.06 2.09 25.47
CA MET A 261 -5.55 2.30 26.84
C MET A 261 -5.09 3.63 27.43
N SER A 262 -3.91 4.14 27.05
CA SER A 262 -3.40 5.44 27.51
C SER A 262 -4.17 6.64 26.94
N ILE A 263 -5.00 6.44 25.90
CA ILE A 263 -5.80 7.53 25.31
C ILE A 263 -7.08 7.73 26.12
N SER A 264 -7.17 8.88 26.81
CA SER A 264 -8.39 9.29 27.51
C SER A 264 -9.54 9.52 26.53
N PRO A 265 -10.77 9.10 26.86
CA PRO A 265 -11.94 9.35 26.01
C PRO A 265 -12.27 10.84 25.82
N THR A 266 -11.85 11.70 26.75
CA THR A 266 -12.20 13.11 26.85
C THR A 266 -11.19 14.07 26.24
N VAL A 267 -10.01 13.59 25.84
CA VAL A 267 -8.94 14.46 25.29
C VAL A 267 -9.01 14.51 23.77
N ASN A 268 -9.33 15.68 23.24
CA ASN A 268 -9.35 15.93 21.79
C ASN A 268 -7.93 16.04 21.17
N ASN A 269 -6.93 16.43 21.96
CA ASN A 269 -5.54 16.54 21.52
C ASN A 269 -4.74 15.31 21.96
N VAL A 270 -4.58 14.37 21.05
CA VAL A 270 -3.72 13.19 21.30
C VAL A 270 -2.27 13.58 21.13
N ASP A 271 -1.43 13.16 22.08
CA ASP A 271 0.01 13.39 22.03
C ASP A 271 0.59 12.86 20.69
N MET A 272 1.33 13.72 19.99
CA MET A 272 2.00 13.38 18.74
C MET A 272 2.93 12.16 18.90
N ALA A 273 3.54 11.97 20.08
CA ALA A 273 4.35 10.81 20.38
C ALA A 273 3.55 9.49 20.29
N ILE A 274 2.30 9.47 20.74
CA ILE A 274 1.41 8.29 20.62
C ILE A 274 1.08 8.01 19.15
N ILE A 275 0.79 9.06 18.39
CA ILE A 275 0.51 8.95 16.93
C ILE A 275 1.72 8.34 16.23
N MET A 276 2.91 8.88 16.44
CA MET A 276 4.13 8.43 15.78
C MET A 276 4.53 7.00 16.19
N LYS A 277 4.36 6.64 17.47
CA LYS A 277 4.62 5.29 17.96
C LYS A 277 3.65 4.28 17.36
N SER A 278 2.35 4.63 17.29
CA SER A 278 1.32 3.81 16.66
C SER A 278 1.63 3.60 15.17
N ARG A 279 1.97 4.68 14.44
CA ARG A 279 2.37 4.64 13.03
C ARG A 279 3.55 3.69 12.82
N LYS A 280 4.63 3.86 13.60
CA LYS A 280 5.83 3.02 13.49
C LYS A 280 5.50 1.54 13.70
N THR A 281 4.73 1.22 14.74
CA THR A 281 4.30 -0.14 15.03
C THR A 281 3.52 -0.74 13.86
N ILE A 282 2.51 -0.04 13.35
CA ILE A 282 1.67 -0.53 12.26
C ILE A 282 2.48 -0.75 10.98
N VAL A 283 3.33 0.21 10.59
CA VAL A 283 4.18 0.06 9.40
C VAL A 283 5.09 -1.15 9.52
N MET A 284 5.73 -1.34 10.68
CA MET A 284 6.57 -2.51 10.93
C MET A 284 5.79 -3.82 10.76
N PHE A 285 4.54 -3.89 11.24
CA PHE A 285 3.74 -5.10 11.14
C PHE A 285 3.17 -5.34 9.74
N ILE A 286 2.97 -4.32 8.90
CA ILE A 286 2.65 -4.48 7.48
C ILE A 286 3.78 -5.26 6.79
N PHE A 287 5.04 -4.91 7.04
CA PHE A 287 6.18 -5.65 6.51
C PHE A 287 6.30 -7.06 7.14
N LEU A 288 6.11 -7.18 8.45
CA LEU A 288 6.22 -8.48 9.13
C LEU A 288 5.21 -9.49 8.59
N ILE A 289 3.94 -9.10 8.40
CA ILE A 289 2.92 -10.00 7.85
C ILE A 289 3.28 -10.45 6.44
N SER A 290 3.78 -9.55 5.59
CA SER A 290 4.21 -9.91 4.25
C SER A 290 5.39 -10.90 4.27
N ILE A 291 6.32 -10.75 5.22
CA ILE A 291 7.40 -11.72 5.41
C ILE A 291 6.87 -13.08 5.92
N CYS A 292 5.90 -13.08 6.85
CA CYS A 292 5.26 -14.32 7.30
C CYS A 292 4.58 -15.07 6.12
N LEU A 293 3.94 -14.34 5.21
CA LEU A 293 3.34 -14.92 4.01
C LEU A 293 4.40 -15.53 3.09
N VAL A 294 5.56 -14.88 2.90
CA VAL A 294 6.66 -15.43 2.11
C VAL A 294 7.20 -16.71 2.76
N ILE A 295 7.52 -16.68 4.07
CA ILE A 295 8.02 -17.86 4.79
C ILE A 295 6.99 -18.99 4.74
N GLY A 296 5.72 -18.66 4.96
CA GLY A 296 4.62 -19.62 4.87
C GLY A 296 4.42 -20.24 3.49
N SER A 297 4.86 -19.57 2.42
CA SER A 297 4.77 -20.07 1.04
C SER A 297 5.93 -20.99 0.65
N LEU A 298 7.02 -21.03 1.41
CA LEU A 298 8.19 -21.84 1.09
C LEU A 298 7.84 -23.34 1.14
N ASN A 299 8.43 -24.10 0.20
CA ASN A 299 8.26 -25.55 0.16
C ASN A 299 9.27 -26.21 1.13
N LEU A 300 8.85 -26.33 2.39
CA LEU A 300 9.66 -26.92 3.46
C LEU A 300 9.08 -28.30 3.81
N SER A 301 9.75 -29.36 3.43
CA SER A 301 9.26 -30.75 3.54
C SER A 301 8.82 -31.16 4.97
N PHE A 302 9.46 -30.60 6.01
CA PHE A 302 9.11 -30.87 7.41
C PHE A 302 7.87 -30.10 7.93
N PHE A 303 7.39 -29.09 7.18
CA PHE A 303 6.31 -28.18 7.61
C PHE A 303 5.15 -28.15 6.61
N SER A 304 5.18 -29.01 5.61
CA SER A 304 4.08 -29.18 4.66
C SER A 304 2.98 -30.08 5.28
N PRO A 305 1.70 -29.78 5.02
CA PRO A 305 0.60 -30.64 5.48
C PRO A 305 0.60 -31.98 4.79
#